data_44d672cf2d605296bbcb9c5872e593bd
#
_entry.id   44d672cf2d605296bbcb9c5872e593bd
#
_cell.length_a   1.000
_cell.length_b   1.000
_cell.length_c   1.000
_cell.angle_alpha   90.00
_cell.angle_beta   90.00
_cell.angle_gamma   90.00
#
_symmetry.space_group_name_H-M   'P 1'
#
loop_
_entity.id
_entity.type
_entity.pdbx_description
1 polymer ?
#
loop_
_entity_poly.entity_id
_entity_poly.type
_entity_poly.pdbx_seq_one_letter_code
_entity_poly.pdbx_strand_id
1 'polypeptide(L)'
;MCIRDSIYAAREAGADGLVFGALTPDGDIDLPLMKELMKASGDCPVTFHRAFDRCKDPIRGLEEIIDLGAARILTSGQQPTAPQGAGLIRSLIEQANGRIIILAGCGVNENNIRQLAEESGAHEFHFSAREGIRSAMRYSNPEVLMGSADVDEYLRNVTTAERVRRTIAACLGEK
;
A
#
# COMPACT_ATOMS: atom_id res chain seq x y z
N MET A 1 3.07 -13.66 19.13
CA MET A 1 4.08 -13.37 18.09
C MET A 1 4.27 -11.88 18.04
N CYS A 2 5.50 -11.42 18.22
CA CYS A 2 5.85 -9.99 18.24
C CYS A 2 6.24 -9.58 16.81
N ILE A 3 5.96 -8.33 16.41
CA ILE A 3 6.33 -7.82 15.06
C ILE A 3 7.84 -7.99 14.83
N ARG A 4 8.66 -7.71 15.83
CA ARG A 4 10.12 -7.87 15.78
C ARG A 4 10.53 -9.31 15.44
N ASP A 5 9.87 -10.32 16.03
CA ASP A 5 10.18 -11.73 15.75
C ASP A 5 9.80 -12.09 14.30
N SER A 6 8.72 -11.53 13.79
CA SER A 6 8.33 -11.68 12.37
C SER A 6 9.35 -11.02 11.43
N ILE A 7 9.94 -9.88 11.79
CA ILE A 7 11.00 -9.23 11.03
C ILE A 7 12.24 -10.14 10.93
N TYR A 8 12.69 -10.71 12.04
CA TYR A 8 13.82 -11.64 12.04
C TYR A 8 13.53 -12.87 11.17
N ALA A 9 12.35 -13.50 11.35
CA ALA A 9 11.95 -14.65 10.55
C ALA A 9 11.88 -14.34 9.04
N ALA A 10 11.35 -13.17 8.66
CA ALA A 10 11.29 -12.75 7.26
C ALA A 10 12.70 -12.56 6.66
N ARG A 11 13.60 -11.92 7.39
CA ARG A 11 15.01 -11.76 6.97
C ARG A 11 15.74 -13.09 6.82
N GLU A 12 15.58 -13.99 7.78
CA GLU A 12 16.16 -15.33 7.71
C GLU A 12 15.60 -16.14 6.53
N ALA A 13 14.35 -15.91 6.17
CA ALA A 13 13.70 -16.49 4.98
C ALA A 13 14.14 -15.85 3.66
N GLY A 14 14.98 -14.80 3.68
CA GLY A 14 15.50 -14.14 2.49
C GLY A 14 14.57 -13.10 1.88
N ALA A 15 13.76 -12.41 2.68
CA ALA A 15 12.93 -11.30 2.19
C ALA A 15 13.79 -10.15 1.67
N ASP A 16 13.48 -9.63 0.46
CA ASP A 16 14.16 -8.50 -0.17
C ASP A 16 13.76 -7.14 0.42
N GLY A 17 12.69 -7.08 1.19
CA GLY A 17 12.17 -5.87 1.82
C GLY A 17 11.10 -6.18 2.85
N LEU A 18 10.85 -5.22 3.73
CA LEU A 18 9.89 -5.35 4.82
C LEU A 18 8.84 -4.25 4.76
N VAL A 19 7.62 -4.55 5.22
CA VAL A 19 6.51 -3.60 5.24
C VAL A 19 5.91 -3.57 6.64
N PHE A 20 6.04 -2.44 7.33
CA PHE A 20 5.41 -2.20 8.62
C PHE A 20 5.26 -0.70 8.89
N GLY A 21 4.61 -0.34 10.00
CA GLY A 21 4.45 1.03 10.46
C GLY A 21 3.70 1.04 11.78
N ALA A 22 3.97 2.02 12.63
CA ALA A 22 3.31 2.18 13.90
C ALA A 22 2.97 3.63 14.17
N LEU A 23 1.80 3.85 14.77
CA LEU A 23 1.34 5.14 15.26
C LEU A 23 1.08 5.04 16.77
N THR A 24 1.24 6.16 17.45
CA THR A 24 0.77 6.33 18.81
C THR A 24 -0.77 6.39 18.84
N PRO A 25 -1.41 6.21 20.00
CA PRO A 25 -2.85 6.44 20.16
C PRO A 25 -3.30 7.84 19.72
N ASP A 26 -2.41 8.82 19.75
CA ASP A 26 -2.69 10.22 19.37
C ASP A 26 -2.50 10.48 17.86
N GLY A 27 -2.11 9.45 17.08
CA GLY A 27 -1.93 9.52 15.64
C GLY A 27 -0.58 10.09 15.19
N ASP A 28 0.41 10.21 16.07
CA ASP A 28 1.80 10.51 15.70
C ASP A 28 2.53 9.24 15.26
N ILE A 29 3.64 9.38 14.53
CA ILE A 29 4.54 8.25 14.26
C ILE A 29 5.12 7.78 15.61
N ASP A 30 4.99 6.49 15.92
CA ASP A 30 5.58 5.90 17.13
C ASP A 30 7.09 5.72 16.94
N LEU A 31 7.82 6.83 17.11
CA LEU A 31 9.27 6.86 16.90
C LEU A 31 10.05 5.87 17.77
N PRO A 32 9.73 5.67 19.07
CA PRO A 32 10.40 4.66 19.90
C PRO A 32 10.25 3.25 19.31
N LEU A 33 9.02 2.83 19.01
CA LEU A 33 8.76 1.51 18.45
C LEU A 33 9.35 1.38 17.03
N MET A 34 9.18 2.39 16.19
CA MET A 34 9.74 2.38 14.83
C MET A 34 11.27 2.24 14.84
N LYS A 35 12.00 2.91 15.74
CA LYS A 35 13.46 2.76 15.86
C LYS A 35 13.86 1.32 16.23
N GLU A 36 13.10 0.67 17.11
CA GLU A 36 13.36 -0.75 17.44
C GLU A 36 13.13 -1.66 16.23
N LEU A 37 12.05 -1.45 15.48
CA LEU A 37 11.71 -2.25 14.30
C LEU A 37 12.71 -2.01 13.16
N MET A 38 13.12 -0.76 12.92
CA MET A 38 14.17 -0.42 11.95
C MET A 38 15.50 -1.07 12.30
N LYS A 39 15.88 -1.06 13.58
CA LYS A 39 17.09 -1.77 14.04
C LYS A 39 17.01 -3.29 13.78
N ALA A 40 15.84 -3.90 14.00
CA ALA A 40 15.63 -5.32 13.71
C ALA A 40 15.69 -5.62 12.21
N SER A 41 15.31 -4.66 11.35
CA SER A 41 15.35 -4.80 9.88
C SER A 41 16.77 -4.83 9.31
N GLY A 42 17.77 -4.28 10.03
CA GLY A 42 19.15 -4.19 9.53
C GLY A 42 19.21 -3.46 8.18
N ASP A 43 19.88 -4.07 7.19
CA ASP A 43 20.03 -3.49 5.85
C ASP A 43 18.84 -3.73 4.91
N CYS A 44 17.80 -4.45 5.40
CA CYS A 44 16.60 -4.74 4.59
C CYS A 44 15.76 -3.47 4.40
N PRO A 45 15.48 -3.05 3.15
CA PRO A 45 14.71 -1.84 2.91
C PRO A 45 13.29 -1.95 3.48
N VAL A 46 12.84 -0.86 4.12
CA VAL A 46 11.53 -0.81 4.79
C VAL A 46 10.58 0.11 4.06
N THR A 47 9.35 -0.37 3.85
CA THR A 47 8.21 0.44 3.44
C THR A 47 7.33 0.72 4.66
N PHE A 48 7.13 1.99 5.00
CA PHE A 48 6.11 2.38 5.96
C PHE A 48 4.73 2.23 5.30
N HIS A 49 3.88 1.39 5.88
CA HIS A 49 2.61 1.04 5.25
C HIS A 49 1.51 2.09 5.46
N ARG A 50 0.28 1.79 5.04
CA ARG A 50 -0.87 2.68 5.09
C ARG A 50 -1.33 3.14 6.50
N ALA A 51 -0.64 2.79 7.58
CA ALA A 51 -0.81 3.51 8.84
C ALA A 51 -0.53 5.01 8.66
N PHE A 52 0.34 5.39 7.70
CA PHE A 52 0.57 6.78 7.32
C PHE A 52 -0.71 7.54 6.96
N ASP A 53 -1.68 6.87 6.34
CA ASP A 53 -2.96 7.49 5.99
C ASP A 53 -3.82 7.84 7.22
N ARG A 54 -3.43 7.40 8.40
CA ARG A 54 -4.08 7.69 9.69
C ARG A 54 -3.26 8.60 10.59
N CYS A 55 -2.06 9.01 10.19
CA CYS A 55 -1.30 9.97 10.99
C CYS A 55 -1.99 11.34 10.93
N LYS A 56 -1.91 12.08 12.04
CA LYS A 56 -2.59 13.38 12.16
C LYS A 56 -1.92 14.50 11.39
N ASP A 57 -0.61 14.40 11.20
CA ASP A 57 0.21 15.38 10.47
C ASP A 57 1.10 14.65 9.46
N PRO A 58 0.66 14.52 8.19
CA PRO A 58 1.42 13.80 7.17
C PRO A 58 2.72 14.51 6.76
N ILE A 59 2.78 15.84 6.88
CA ILE A 59 3.95 16.65 6.51
C ILE A 59 5.09 16.40 7.50
N ARG A 60 4.78 16.46 8.80
CA ARG A 60 5.72 16.10 9.86
C ARG A 60 6.06 14.62 9.85
N GLY A 61 5.07 13.74 9.68
CA GLY A 61 5.26 12.30 9.63
C GLY A 61 6.16 11.85 8.49
N LEU A 62 6.14 12.54 7.34
CA LEU A 62 7.07 12.31 6.24
C LEU A 62 8.52 12.52 6.69
N GLU A 63 8.84 13.66 7.34
CA GLU A 63 10.20 13.94 7.80
C GLU A 63 10.65 12.91 8.85
N GLU A 64 9.78 12.58 9.81
CA GLU A 64 10.07 11.58 10.83
C GLU A 64 10.41 10.21 10.24
N ILE A 65 9.69 9.79 9.18
CA ILE A 65 9.92 8.51 8.50
C ILE A 65 11.19 8.57 7.63
N ILE A 66 11.51 9.71 7.02
CA ILE A 66 12.78 9.93 6.33
C ILE A 66 13.95 9.79 7.31
N ASP A 67 13.85 10.44 8.48
CA ASP A 67 14.89 10.39 9.52
C ASP A 67 15.09 8.98 10.10
N LEU A 68 14.03 8.15 10.08
CA LEU A 68 14.12 6.73 10.43
C LEU A 68 14.86 5.89 9.38
N GLY A 69 15.08 6.40 8.16
CA GLY A 69 15.76 5.69 7.08
C GLY A 69 14.86 4.72 6.32
N ALA A 70 13.55 4.90 6.32
CA ALA A 70 12.66 4.08 5.50
C ALA A 70 12.88 4.36 3.99
N ALA A 71 12.75 3.32 3.17
CA ALA A 71 12.91 3.43 1.72
C ALA A 71 11.66 3.97 1.02
N ARG A 72 10.47 3.68 1.56
CA ARG A 72 9.18 4.03 0.94
C ARG A 72 8.12 4.36 1.99
N ILE A 73 7.14 5.17 1.57
CA ILE A 73 5.86 5.35 2.26
C ILE A 73 4.74 4.93 1.32
N LEU A 74 3.96 3.92 1.69
CA LEU A 74 2.73 3.54 0.98
C LEU A 74 1.56 4.37 1.50
N THR A 75 0.95 5.15 0.62
CA THR A 75 -0.15 6.05 0.99
C THR A 75 -1.22 6.17 -0.10
N SER A 76 -2.43 6.47 0.30
CA SER A 76 -3.52 6.95 -0.56
C SER A 76 -3.72 8.47 -0.47
N GLY A 77 -2.76 9.20 0.12
CA GLY A 77 -2.89 10.63 0.36
C GLY A 77 -3.96 10.96 1.40
N GLN A 78 -4.10 10.12 2.44
CA GLN A 78 -5.10 10.25 3.50
C GLN A 78 -6.57 10.30 2.99
N GLN A 79 -6.80 9.76 1.80
CA GLN A 79 -8.13 9.67 1.19
C GLN A 79 -8.56 8.20 1.04
N PRO A 80 -9.85 7.92 0.80
CA PRO A 80 -10.32 6.55 0.54
C PRO A 80 -9.56 5.85 -0.59
N THR A 81 -9.13 6.61 -1.62
CA THR A 81 -8.35 6.09 -2.76
C THR A 81 -7.22 7.04 -3.13
N ALA A 82 -6.12 6.51 -3.71
CA ALA A 82 -4.98 7.31 -4.16
C ALA A 82 -5.35 8.39 -5.22
N PRO A 83 -6.24 8.13 -6.20
CA PRO A 83 -6.71 9.19 -7.09
C PRO A 83 -7.34 10.38 -6.35
N GLN A 84 -8.13 10.13 -5.30
CA GLN A 84 -8.72 11.22 -4.50
C GLN A 84 -7.68 11.97 -3.67
N GLY A 85 -6.59 11.29 -3.31
CA GLY A 85 -5.48 11.87 -2.53
C GLY A 85 -4.31 12.39 -3.36
N ALA A 86 -4.44 12.48 -4.70
CA ALA A 86 -3.35 12.86 -5.59
C ALA A 86 -2.68 14.19 -5.21
N GLY A 87 -3.46 15.15 -4.71
CA GLY A 87 -2.93 16.45 -4.26
C GLY A 87 -1.98 16.35 -3.08
N LEU A 88 -2.33 15.58 -2.03
CA LEU A 88 -1.43 15.36 -0.90
C LEU A 88 -0.23 14.50 -1.32
N ILE A 89 -0.42 13.48 -2.16
CA ILE A 89 0.68 12.65 -2.68
C ILE A 89 1.69 13.54 -3.40
N ARG A 90 1.25 14.49 -4.24
CA ARG A 90 2.13 15.48 -4.89
C ARG A 90 2.92 16.29 -3.86
N SER A 91 2.25 16.88 -2.88
CA SER A 91 2.91 17.68 -1.85
C SER A 91 3.97 16.88 -1.08
N LEU A 92 3.68 15.61 -0.78
CA LEU A 92 4.63 14.70 -0.13
C LEU A 92 5.84 14.40 -1.02
N ILE A 93 5.64 14.19 -2.33
CA ILE A 93 6.73 13.98 -3.30
C ILE A 93 7.62 15.20 -3.41
N GLU A 94 7.03 16.39 -3.55
CA GLU A 94 7.75 17.67 -3.62
C GLU A 94 8.58 17.90 -2.36
N GLN A 95 7.98 17.69 -1.17
CA GLN A 95 8.68 17.85 0.10
C GLN A 95 9.77 16.77 0.29
N ALA A 96 9.49 15.53 -0.06
CA ALA A 96 10.46 14.43 0.02
C ALA A 96 11.72 14.72 -0.80
N ASN A 97 11.58 15.41 -1.92
CA ASN A 97 12.70 15.81 -2.79
C ASN A 97 13.70 14.68 -3.06
N GLY A 98 13.18 13.50 -3.38
CA GLY A 98 13.97 12.30 -3.69
C GLY A 98 14.61 11.58 -2.49
N ARG A 99 14.40 12.03 -1.25
CA ARG A 99 14.94 11.40 -0.04
C ARG A 99 14.26 10.08 0.34
N ILE A 100 13.02 9.92 -0.10
CA ILE A 100 12.20 8.71 0.12
C ILE A 100 11.23 8.56 -1.05
N ILE A 101 10.83 7.34 -1.36
CA ILE A 101 9.84 7.06 -2.41
C ILE A 101 8.43 7.13 -1.82
N ILE A 102 7.55 7.91 -2.46
CA ILE A 102 6.12 7.91 -2.15
C ILE A 102 5.44 6.92 -3.09
N LEU A 103 5.05 5.77 -2.54
CA LEU A 103 4.39 4.68 -3.23
C LEU A 103 2.87 4.89 -3.18
N ALA A 104 2.28 5.31 -4.30
CA ALA A 104 0.84 5.56 -4.37
C ALA A 104 0.05 4.26 -4.41
N GLY A 105 -0.92 4.08 -3.49
CA GLY A 105 -1.70 2.85 -3.41
C GLY A 105 -3.10 3.03 -2.86
N CYS A 106 -3.91 2.02 -3.04
CA CYS A 106 -5.36 1.96 -2.80
C CYS A 106 -6.20 2.49 -3.97
N GLY A 107 -6.99 1.60 -4.55
CA GLY A 107 -7.90 1.93 -5.66
C GLY A 107 -7.21 2.16 -7.00
N VAL A 108 -5.91 1.93 -7.10
CA VAL A 108 -5.14 2.05 -8.35
C VAL A 108 -5.49 0.89 -9.28
N ASN A 109 -5.78 1.22 -10.55
CA ASN A 109 -6.13 0.27 -11.59
C ASN A 109 -5.87 0.87 -12.99
N GLU A 110 -6.10 0.08 -14.04
CA GLU A 110 -5.88 0.44 -15.44
C GLU A 110 -6.60 1.71 -15.93
N ASN A 111 -7.70 2.09 -15.27
CA ASN A 111 -8.50 3.25 -15.68
C ASN A 111 -8.04 4.57 -15.05
N ASN A 112 -7.18 4.52 -14.02
CA ASN A 112 -6.82 5.72 -13.27
C ASN A 112 -5.31 5.91 -13.02
N ILE A 113 -4.49 4.87 -13.22
CA ILE A 113 -3.06 4.92 -12.90
C ILE A 113 -2.30 6.01 -13.66
N ARG A 114 -2.62 6.22 -14.93
CA ARG A 114 -1.98 7.26 -15.76
C ARG A 114 -2.32 8.66 -15.26
N GLN A 115 -3.60 8.93 -15.05
CA GLN A 115 -4.05 10.22 -14.50
C GLN A 115 -3.43 10.46 -13.13
N LEU A 116 -3.43 9.44 -12.25
CA LEU A 116 -2.79 9.54 -10.94
C LEU A 116 -1.30 9.87 -11.05
N ALA A 117 -0.57 9.25 -11.98
CA ALA A 117 0.84 9.54 -12.21
C ALA A 117 1.05 11.01 -12.64
N GLU A 118 0.26 11.49 -13.60
CA GLU A 118 0.32 12.87 -14.10
C GLU A 118 -0.05 13.90 -13.03
N GLU A 119 -1.08 13.63 -12.23
CA GLU A 119 -1.55 14.54 -11.18
C GLU A 119 -0.67 14.56 -9.95
N SER A 120 -0.15 13.42 -9.52
CA SER A 120 0.63 13.31 -8.29
C SER A 120 2.15 13.43 -8.49
N GLY A 121 2.64 13.09 -9.69
CA GLY A 121 4.07 12.92 -9.95
C GLY A 121 4.65 11.63 -9.38
N ALA A 122 3.82 10.68 -8.93
CA ALA A 122 4.28 9.39 -8.43
C ALA A 122 4.86 8.53 -9.55
N HIS A 123 5.92 7.77 -9.23
CA HIS A 123 6.59 6.85 -10.15
C HIS A 123 6.49 5.39 -9.72
N GLU A 124 6.09 5.12 -8.47
CA GLU A 124 5.81 3.78 -7.97
C GLU A 124 4.36 3.66 -7.53
N PHE A 125 3.72 2.52 -7.88
CA PHE A 125 2.30 2.27 -7.63
C PHE A 125 2.09 0.89 -7.03
N HIS A 126 1.18 0.82 -6.05
CA HIS A 126 0.74 -0.42 -5.44
C HIS A 126 -0.71 -0.70 -5.84
N PHE A 127 -0.95 -1.86 -6.47
CA PHE A 127 -2.29 -2.28 -6.89
C PHE A 127 -2.47 -3.79 -6.78
N SER A 128 -3.70 -4.24 -6.67
CA SER A 128 -4.01 -5.66 -6.47
C SER A 128 -4.33 -6.42 -7.77
N ALA A 129 -4.70 -5.73 -8.83
CA ALA A 129 -5.13 -6.29 -10.11
C ALA A 129 -6.16 -7.46 -9.97
N ARG A 130 -7.08 -7.35 -8.99
CA ARG A 130 -8.07 -8.39 -8.71
C ARG A 130 -9.24 -8.32 -9.67
N GLU A 131 -9.64 -9.49 -10.19
CA GLU A 131 -10.85 -9.69 -10.97
C GLU A 131 -11.75 -10.72 -10.29
N GLY A 132 -13.06 -10.51 -10.41
CA GLY A 132 -14.05 -11.45 -9.91
C GLY A 132 -14.19 -12.63 -10.87
N ILE A 133 -13.81 -13.82 -10.41
CA ILE A 133 -14.00 -15.07 -11.16
C ILE A 133 -15.13 -15.86 -10.49
N ARG A 134 -16.15 -16.20 -11.28
CA ARG A 134 -17.24 -17.02 -10.78
C ARG A 134 -16.77 -18.43 -10.43
N SER A 135 -17.35 -18.97 -9.37
CA SER A 135 -17.17 -20.38 -8.98
C SER A 135 -17.60 -21.30 -10.12
N ALA A 136 -16.89 -22.41 -10.28
CA ALA A 136 -17.29 -23.48 -11.18
C ALA A 136 -18.47 -24.34 -10.66
N MET A 137 -18.97 -24.06 -9.45
CA MET A 137 -20.13 -24.75 -8.90
C MET A 137 -21.37 -24.46 -9.76
N ARG A 138 -22.11 -25.54 -10.09
CA ARG A 138 -23.35 -25.47 -10.83
C ARG A 138 -24.58 -25.38 -9.93
N TYR A 139 -24.46 -25.88 -8.70
CA TYR A 139 -25.51 -25.82 -7.68
C TYR A 139 -25.26 -24.63 -6.76
N SER A 140 -26.32 -23.91 -6.43
CA SER A 140 -26.30 -22.89 -5.39
C SER A 140 -27.52 -23.06 -4.48
N ASN A 141 -27.35 -22.80 -3.20
CA ASN A 141 -28.47 -22.71 -2.26
C ASN A 141 -28.64 -21.25 -1.82
N PRO A 142 -29.59 -20.50 -2.39
CA PRO A 142 -29.79 -19.08 -2.07
C PRO A 142 -30.36 -18.85 -0.65
N GLU A 143 -30.86 -19.89 -0.01
CA GLU A 143 -31.44 -19.83 1.35
C GLU A 143 -30.40 -19.85 2.45
N VAL A 144 -29.14 -20.23 2.12
CA VAL A 144 -28.05 -20.37 3.09
C VAL A 144 -26.91 -19.42 2.72
N LEU A 145 -26.68 -18.42 3.55
CA LEU A 145 -25.55 -17.54 3.46
C LEU A 145 -24.49 -17.99 4.47
N MET A 146 -23.25 -18.18 4.01
CA MET A 146 -22.11 -18.55 4.86
C MET A 146 -21.34 -17.33 5.38
N GLY A 147 -21.63 -16.15 4.83
CA GLY A 147 -20.98 -14.87 5.17
C GLY A 147 -21.99 -13.72 5.28
N SER A 148 -21.54 -12.48 5.04
CA SER A 148 -22.45 -11.33 5.03
C SER A 148 -23.28 -11.29 3.75
N ALA A 149 -24.52 -10.75 3.85
CA ALA A 149 -25.45 -10.67 2.73
C ALA A 149 -24.93 -9.85 1.52
N ASP A 150 -23.92 -9.01 1.73
CA ASP A 150 -23.34 -8.14 0.70
C ASP A 150 -22.22 -8.81 -0.12
N VAL A 151 -21.89 -10.08 0.20
CA VAL A 151 -20.79 -10.81 -0.46
C VAL A 151 -21.36 -11.91 -1.34
N ASP A 152 -21.11 -11.86 -2.65
CA ASP A 152 -21.38 -12.98 -3.55
C ASP A 152 -20.37 -14.10 -3.28
N GLU A 153 -20.79 -15.13 -2.55
CA GLU A 153 -19.96 -16.29 -2.15
C GLU A 153 -19.52 -17.14 -3.36
N TYR A 154 -20.18 -16.99 -4.51
CA TYR A 154 -19.82 -17.65 -5.76
C TYR A 154 -18.87 -16.81 -6.62
N LEU A 155 -18.42 -15.65 -6.12
CA LEU A 155 -17.45 -14.78 -6.76
C LEU A 155 -16.13 -14.76 -5.97
N ARG A 156 -15.07 -15.24 -6.58
CA ARG A 156 -13.73 -15.23 -6.00
C ARG A 156 -12.89 -14.14 -6.64
N ASN A 157 -12.42 -13.20 -5.84
CA ASN A 157 -11.48 -12.17 -6.30
C ASN A 157 -10.06 -12.73 -6.38
N VAL A 158 -9.49 -12.78 -7.57
CA VAL A 158 -8.13 -13.26 -7.84
C VAL A 158 -7.32 -12.22 -8.60
N THR A 159 -6.03 -12.13 -8.33
CA THR A 159 -5.10 -11.35 -9.13
C THR A 159 -4.84 -12.09 -10.45
N THR A 160 -5.02 -11.41 -11.57
CA THR A 160 -4.78 -11.98 -12.89
C THR A 160 -3.59 -11.33 -13.58
N ALA A 161 -2.78 -12.14 -14.28
CA ALA A 161 -1.64 -11.61 -15.04
C ALA A 161 -2.10 -10.64 -16.14
N GLU A 162 -3.28 -10.87 -16.71
CA GLU A 162 -3.86 -10.02 -17.74
C GLU A 162 -4.15 -8.61 -17.19
N ARG A 163 -4.79 -8.52 -16.02
CA ARG A 163 -5.07 -7.22 -15.42
C ARG A 163 -3.82 -6.50 -14.96
N VAL A 164 -2.80 -7.24 -14.49
CA VAL A 164 -1.48 -6.66 -14.21
C VAL A 164 -0.90 -6.02 -15.46
N ARG A 165 -0.85 -6.74 -16.60
CA ARG A 165 -0.33 -6.20 -17.87
C ARG A 165 -1.10 -4.97 -18.32
N ARG A 166 -2.44 -4.99 -18.30
CA ARG A 166 -3.27 -3.83 -18.67
C ARG A 166 -2.97 -2.63 -17.80
N THR A 167 -2.82 -2.82 -16.48
CA THR A 167 -2.52 -1.72 -15.56
C THR A 167 -1.14 -1.13 -15.84
N ILE A 168 -0.14 -1.96 -16.12
CA ILE A 168 1.22 -1.50 -16.48
C ILE A 168 1.19 -0.75 -17.82
N ALA A 169 0.56 -1.32 -18.85
CA ALA A 169 0.45 -0.69 -20.18
C ALA A 169 -0.25 0.68 -20.09
N ALA A 170 -1.34 0.77 -19.30
CA ALA A 170 -2.02 2.04 -19.07
C ALA A 170 -1.12 3.10 -18.41
N CYS A 171 -0.27 2.69 -17.47
CA CYS A 171 0.70 3.58 -16.83
C CYS A 171 1.73 4.12 -17.84
N LEU A 172 2.22 3.24 -18.73
CA LEU A 172 3.23 3.57 -19.74
C LEU A 172 2.62 4.30 -20.97
N GLY A 173 1.30 4.39 -21.08
CA GLY A 173 0.63 4.97 -22.24
C GLY A 173 0.68 4.08 -23.48
N GLU A 174 0.95 2.80 -23.31
CA GLU A 174 0.92 1.80 -24.37
C GLU A 174 -0.55 1.42 -24.68
N LYS A 175 -0.86 1.24 -25.98
CA LYS A 175 -2.21 0.86 -26.46
C LYS A 175 -2.33 -0.64 -26.62
#